data_5919d237987ee0ecf5076693c94314ff
#
_entry.id   5919d237987ee0ecf5076693c94314ff
#
_cell.length_a   1.000
_cell.length_b   1.000
_cell.length_c   1.000
_cell.angle_alpha   90.00
_cell.angle_beta   90.00
_cell.angle_gamma   90.00
#
_symmetry.space_group_name_H-M   'P 1'
#
loop_
_entity.id
_entity.type
_entity.pdbx_description
1 polymer ?
#
loop_
_entity_poly.entity_id
_entity_poly.type
_entity_poly.pdbx_seq_one_letter_code
_entity_poly.pdbx_strand_id
1 'polypeptide(L)'
;MDFMHAPALLTPTWTALTTEPDGLGESPFWHPHEQRLYWVDIPGRRIARVAVQGLQAQGPVDYWPLSQEPGCIAPVQGGGLVMALRDGIYLAREWGGPLQRLAAAPYDTSKQRFNDGKCDAQGRFWAGSLYEPKDRKLGVL
;
A
#
# COMPACT_ATOMS: atom_id res chain seq x y z
N MET A 1 -4.21 -23.12 40.59
CA MET A 1 -3.73 -23.07 39.18
C MET A 1 -4.88 -22.51 38.35
N ASP A 2 -4.80 -21.19 38.06
CA ASP A 2 -5.78 -20.57 37.17
C ASP A 2 -5.49 -21.02 35.73
N PHE A 3 -6.39 -21.83 35.20
CA PHE A 3 -6.37 -22.15 33.77
C PHE A 3 -6.74 -20.87 33.03
N MET A 4 -5.76 -20.25 32.37
CA MET A 4 -5.99 -19.13 31.48
C MET A 4 -7.10 -19.54 30.51
N HIS A 5 -8.24 -18.88 30.59
CA HIS A 5 -9.31 -19.04 29.60
C HIS A 5 -8.73 -18.71 28.22
N ALA A 6 -8.75 -19.67 27.32
CA ALA A 6 -8.44 -19.41 25.94
C ALA A 6 -9.32 -18.26 25.45
N PRO A 7 -8.77 -17.24 24.76
CA PRO A 7 -9.57 -16.13 24.27
C PRO A 7 -10.71 -16.66 23.40
N ALA A 8 -11.89 -16.14 23.59
CA ALA A 8 -13.05 -16.52 22.79
C ALA A 8 -12.75 -16.25 21.31
N LEU A 9 -13.07 -17.23 20.46
CA LEU A 9 -12.92 -17.06 19.01
C LEU A 9 -13.89 -15.97 18.54
N LEU A 10 -13.32 -14.88 18.00
CA LEU A 10 -14.12 -13.79 17.43
C LEU A 10 -14.62 -14.20 16.04
N THR A 11 -15.91 -14.03 15.78
CA THR A 11 -16.49 -14.19 14.45
C THR A 11 -16.70 -12.78 13.88
N PRO A 12 -15.78 -12.26 13.06
CA PRO A 12 -15.92 -10.91 12.52
C PRO A 12 -17.01 -10.85 11.45
N THR A 13 -17.69 -9.72 11.37
CA THR A 13 -18.55 -9.37 10.24
C THR A 13 -17.71 -8.60 9.23
N TRP A 14 -17.66 -9.07 7.99
CA TRP A 14 -16.92 -8.45 6.91
C TRP A 14 -17.82 -7.57 6.05
N THR A 15 -17.35 -6.36 5.73
CA THR A 15 -18.03 -5.44 4.83
C THR A 15 -17.05 -5.01 3.75
N ALA A 16 -17.41 -5.21 2.47
CA ALA A 16 -16.62 -4.69 1.35
C ALA A 16 -16.80 -3.17 1.24
N LEU A 17 -15.73 -2.45 1.07
CA LEU A 17 -15.74 -1.00 0.84
C LEU A 17 -15.86 -0.65 -0.65
N THR A 18 -15.58 -1.59 -1.54
CA THR A 18 -15.64 -1.41 -2.99
C THR A 18 -16.61 -2.39 -3.61
N THR A 19 -17.25 -1.99 -4.69
CA THR A 19 -18.14 -2.86 -5.49
C THR A 19 -17.36 -3.60 -6.58
N GLU A 20 -16.31 -2.97 -7.12
CA GLU A 20 -15.46 -3.54 -8.14
C GLU A 20 -14.18 -4.09 -7.52
N PRO A 21 -13.72 -5.29 -7.91
CA PRO A 21 -12.47 -5.84 -7.42
C PRO A 21 -11.26 -5.16 -8.07
N ASP A 22 -10.17 -5.04 -7.31
CA ASP A 22 -8.86 -4.74 -7.85
C ASP A 22 -8.19 -6.00 -8.41
N GLY A 23 -7.21 -5.83 -9.30
CA GLY A 23 -6.41 -6.94 -9.80
C GLY A 23 -5.58 -7.59 -8.69
N LEU A 24 -5.00 -6.76 -7.83
CA LEU A 24 -4.30 -7.16 -6.59
C LEU A 24 -4.22 -5.95 -5.66
N GLY A 25 -5.18 -5.87 -4.73
CA GLY A 25 -5.22 -4.83 -3.70
C GLY A 25 -4.22 -5.12 -2.58
N GLU A 26 -3.29 -4.21 -2.33
CA GLU A 26 -2.20 -4.37 -1.37
C GLU A 26 -1.91 -3.09 -0.61
N SER A 27 -1.07 -3.18 0.43
CA SER A 27 -0.58 -2.03 1.20
C SER A 27 -1.66 -1.08 1.73
N PRO A 28 -2.75 -1.59 2.34
CA PRO A 28 -3.79 -0.72 2.86
C PRO A 28 -3.30 0.04 4.10
N PHE A 29 -3.63 1.34 4.18
CA PHE A 29 -3.44 2.11 5.40
C PHE A 29 -4.58 3.11 5.63
N TRP A 30 -4.85 3.39 6.89
CA TRP A 30 -5.78 4.42 7.32
C TRP A 30 -5.07 5.76 7.49
N HIS A 31 -5.58 6.83 6.86
CA HIS A 31 -5.09 8.19 7.02
C HIS A 31 -5.99 8.95 8.01
N PRO A 32 -5.56 9.13 9.29
CA PRO A 32 -6.45 9.60 10.34
C PRO A 32 -6.89 11.07 10.17
N HIS A 33 -6.05 11.93 9.58
CA HIS A 33 -6.40 13.33 9.35
C HIS A 33 -7.34 13.52 8.16
N GLU A 34 -7.20 12.71 7.12
CA GLU A 34 -8.07 12.76 5.94
C GLU A 34 -9.34 11.91 6.10
N GLN A 35 -9.41 11.05 7.11
CA GLN A 35 -10.50 10.07 7.31
C GLN A 35 -10.71 9.21 6.06
N ARG A 36 -9.60 8.75 5.48
CA ARG A 36 -9.58 7.95 4.24
C ARG A 36 -8.79 6.66 4.42
N LEU A 37 -9.28 5.60 3.80
CA LEU A 37 -8.52 4.39 3.54
C LEU A 37 -7.80 4.55 2.20
N TYR A 38 -6.52 4.17 2.17
CA TYR A 38 -5.67 4.13 0.98
C TYR A 38 -5.21 2.71 0.73
N TRP A 39 -5.01 2.34 -0.53
CA TRP A 39 -4.38 1.09 -0.94
C TRP A 39 -3.82 1.20 -2.36
N VAL A 40 -3.11 0.18 -2.82
CA VAL A 40 -2.62 0.07 -4.19
C VAL A 40 -3.32 -1.07 -4.92
N ASP A 41 -3.51 -0.93 -6.23
CA ASP A 41 -3.82 -2.02 -7.15
C ASP A 41 -2.58 -2.22 -8.04
N ILE A 42 -1.78 -3.25 -7.72
CA ILE A 42 -0.47 -3.45 -8.34
C ILE A 42 -0.59 -3.62 -9.86
N PRO A 43 -1.30 -4.64 -10.41
CA PRO A 43 -1.42 -4.79 -11.85
C PRO A 43 -2.27 -3.71 -12.50
N GLY A 44 -3.18 -3.08 -11.75
CA GLY A 44 -3.97 -1.94 -12.21
C GLY A 44 -3.16 -0.65 -12.32
N ARG A 45 -1.92 -0.63 -11.83
CA ARG A 45 -1.03 0.54 -11.84
C ARG A 45 -1.70 1.80 -11.32
N ARG A 46 -2.30 1.68 -10.14
CA ARG A 46 -3.03 2.79 -9.53
C ARG A 46 -2.95 2.75 -8.02
N ILE A 47 -3.07 3.91 -7.42
CA ILE A 47 -3.36 4.07 -6.01
C ILE A 47 -4.85 4.41 -5.88
N ALA A 48 -5.47 3.89 -4.85
CA ALA A 48 -6.87 4.13 -4.56
C ALA A 48 -7.03 4.74 -3.17
N ARG A 49 -8.05 5.56 -2.99
CA ARG A 49 -8.49 6.04 -1.69
C ARG A 49 -9.99 6.24 -1.64
N VAL A 50 -10.56 6.10 -0.45
CA VAL A 50 -11.97 6.36 -0.23
C VAL A 50 -12.17 6.94 1.17
N ALA A 51 -13.08 7.91 1.31
CA ALA A 51 -13.50 8.37 2.62
C ALA A 51 -14.33 7.27 3.31
N VAL A 52 -14.13 7.08 4.61
CA VAL A 52 -14.84 6.05 5.38
C VAL A 52 -15.41 6.67 6.65
N GLN A 53 -16.69 6.42 6.91
CA GLN A 53 -17.34 6.75 8.16
C GLN A 53 -17.97 5.49 8.78
N GLY A 54 -17.57 5.18 10.00
CA GLY A 54 -17.89 3.87 10.58
C GLY A 54 -17.27 2.74 9.77
N LEU A 55 -18.08 1.86 9.18
CA LEU A 55 -17.66 0.74 8.33
C LEU A 55 -18.08 0.92 6.86
N GLN A 56 -18.46 2.14 6.47
CA GLN A 56 -19.02 2.40 5.14
C GLN A 56 -18.19 3.43 4.37
N ALA A 57 -17.99 3.16 3.09
CA ALA A 57 -17.42 4.12 2.15
C ALA A 57 -18.36 5.32 1.99
N GLN A 58 -17.78 6.52 1.92
CA GLN A 58 -18.48 7.77 1.68
C GLN A 58 -18.12 8.29 0.29
N GLY A 59 -19.00 8.08 -0.66
CA GLY A 59 -18.79 8.45 -2.06
C GLY A 59 -17.96 7.43 -2.85
N PRO A 60 -17.58 7.79 -4.08
CA PRO A 60 -16.83 6.91 -4.97
C PRO A 60 -15.37 6.75 -4.51
N VAL A 61 -14.76 5.65 -4.94
CA VAL A 61 -13.31 5.46 -4.84
C VAL A 61 -12.62 6.46 -5.78
N ASP A 62 -11.63 7.16 -5.25
CA ASP A 62 -10.80 8.08 -6.00
C ASP A 62 -9.51 7.34 -6.41
N TYR A 63 -9.26 7.23 -7.71
CA TYR A 63 -8.13 6.51 -8.27
C TYR A 63 -7.08 7.46 -8.85
N TRP A 64 -5.81 7.18 -8.53
CA TRP A 64 -4.66 7.84 -9.12
C TRP A 64 -3.89 6.87 -10.00
N PRO A 65 -4.01 6.98 -11.35
CA PRO A 65 -3.27 6.13 -12.28
C PRO A 65 -1.78 6.46 -12.27
N LEU A 66 -0.96 5.43 -12.40
CA LEU A 66 0.49 5.50 -12.42
C LEU A 66 1.03 4.87 -13.72
N SER A 67 2.25 5.24 -14.12
CA SER A 67 2.91 4.67 -15.29
C SER A 67 3.47 3.27 -15.06
N GLN A 68 3.62 2.86 -13.78
CA GLN A 68 4.20 1.59 -13.38
C GLN A 68 3.55 1.06 -12.09
N GLU A 69 3.82 -0.19 -11.75
CA GLU A 69 3.20 -0.87 -10.63
C GLU A 69 3.65 -0.27 -9.29
N PRO A 70 2.71 0.13 -8.41
CA PRO A 70 3.00 0.46 -7.03
C PRO A 70 3.07 -0.82 -6.19
N GLY A 71 4.15 -1.06 -5.47
CA GLY A 71 4.26 -2.17 -4.53
C GLY A 71 3.67 -1.81 -3.17
N CYS A 72 4.03 -0.65 -2.65
CA CYS A 72 3.54 -0.16 -1.36
C CYS A 72 3.61 1.36 -1.28
N ILE A 73 2.83 1.91 -0.34
CA ILE A 73 2.71 3.34 -0.11
C ILE A 73 2.65 3.65 1.39
N ALA A 74 3.06 4.84 1.77
CA ALA A 74 2.87 5.35 3.12
C ALA A 74 2.65 6.88 3.12
N PRO A 75 1.92 7.42 4.13
CA PRO A 75 1.75 8.85 4.28
C PRO A 75 3.06 9.53 4.68
N VAL A 76 3.24 10.76 4.24
CA VAL A 76 4.40 11.59 4.58
C VAL A 76 3.98 12.68 5.56
N GLN A 77 4.81 12.94 6.55
CA GLN A 77 4.60 14.05 7.48
C GLN A 77 4.56 15.38 6.70
N GLY A 78 3.52 16.16 6.93
CA GLY A 78 3.28 17.40 6.19
C GLY A 78 2.50 17.24 4.89
N GLY A 79 2.06 16.02 4.57
CA GLY A 79 1.20 15.69 3.43
C GLY A 79 1.90 14.96 2.29
N GLY A 80 1.10 14.31 1.46
CA GLY A 80 1.55 13.50 0.34
C GLY A 80 1.86 12.05 0.69
N LEU A 81 2.48 11.36 -0.25
CA LEU A 81 2.79 9.92 -0.17
C LEU A 81 4.23 9.64 -0.56
N VAL A 82 4.88 8.75 0.18
CA VAL A 82 6.04 8.00 -0.30
C VAL A 82 5.54 6.70 -0.90
N MET A 83 6.12 6.28 -2.02
CA MET A 83 5.69 5.10 -2.73
C MET A 83 6.87 4.34 -3.32
N ALA A 84 6.83 3.02 -3.21
CA ALA A 84 7.76 2.12 -3.85
C ALA A 84 7.13 1.66 -5.17
N LEU A 85 7.57 2.23 -6.28
CA LEU A 85 7.17 1.85 -7.64
C LEU A 85 8.19 0.86 -8.21
N ARG A 86 7.87 0.20 -9.32
CA ARG A 86 8.72 -0.86 -9.90
C ARG A 86 10.21 -0.50 -9.97
N ASP A 87 10.55 0.72 -10.38
CA ASP A 87 11.93 1.13 -10.65
C ASP A 87 12.57 2.00 -9.56
N GLY A 88 11.86 2.28 -8.45
CA GLY A 88 12.42 3.10 -7.39
C GLY A 88 11.43 3.59 -6.34
N ILE A 89 11.97 4.41 -5.44
CA ILE A 89 11.21 5.09 -4.40
C ILE A 89 10.90 6.51 -4.86
N TYR A 90 9.64 6.90 -4.70
CA TYR A 90 9.13 8.20 -5.14
C TYR A 90 8.39 8.92 -4.03
N LEU A 91 8.40 10.24 -4.13
CA LEU A 91 7.65 11.14 -3.26
C LEU A 91 6.67 11.95 -4.11
N ALA A 92 5.43 12.01 -3.68
CA ALA A 92 4.46 13.00 -4.14
C ALA A 92 4.02 13.87 -2.97
N ARG A 93 3.99 15.17 -3.15
CA ARG A 93 3.58 16.11 -2.10
C ARG A 93 2.07 16.28 -1.99
N GLU A 94 1.35 15.90 -3.04
CA GLU A 94 -0.11 15.98 -3.12
C GLU A 94 -0.68 14.82 -3.94
N TRP A 95 -1.95 14.53 -3.75
CA TRP A 95 -2.66 13.52 -4.52
C TRP A 95 -2.72 13.87 -6.00
N GLY A 96 -2.29 12.95 -6.87
CA GLY A 96 -2.25 13.17 -8.31
C GLY A 96 -1.13 14.10 -8.78
N GLY A 97 -0.29 14.58 -7.89
CA GLY A 97 0.79 15.52 -8.19
C GLY A 97 2.02 14.88 -8.83
N PRO A 98 3.03 15.71 -9.15
CA PRO A 98 4.26 15.22 -9.75
C PRO A 98 5.03 14.30 -8.82
N LEU A 99 5.68 13.28 -9.42
CA LEU A 99 6.50 12.30 -8.72
C LEU A 99 7.97 12.74 -8.71
N GLN A 100 8.54 12.89 -7.52
CA GLN A 100 9.96 13.08 -7.33
C GLN A 100 10.61 11.74 -7.00
N ARG A 101 11.51 11.26 -7.84
CA ARG A 101 12.29 10.05 -7.55
C ARG A 101 13.31 10.34 -6.46
N LEU A 102 13.27 9.56 -5.38
CA LEU A 102 14.21 9.65 -4.26
C LEU A 102 15.36 8.67 -4.39
N ALA A 103 15.10 7.46 -4.89
CA ALA A 103 16.07 6.40 -5.05
C ALA A 103 15.72 5.47 -6.20
N ALA A 104 16.72 4.90 -6.87
CA ALA A 104 16.53 3.83 -7.83
C ALA A 104 16.28 2.50 -7.11
N ALA A 105 15.54 1.58 -7.74
CA ALA A 105 15.42 0.21 -7.26
C ALA A 105 16.79 -0.49 -7.32
N PRO A 106 17.15 -1.30 -6.29
CA PRO A 106 18.48 -1.93 -6.21
C PRO A 106 18.54 -3.29 -6.94
N TYR A 107 17.69 -3.52 -7.93
CA TYR A 107 17.53 -4.81 -8.61
C TYR A 107 17.22 -4.62 -10.11
N ASP A 108 17.22 -5.74 -10.85
CA ASP A 108 16.77 -5.79 -12.25
C ASP A 108 15.25 -5.64 -12.34
N THR A 109 14.78 -4.46 -12.74
CA THR A 109 13.36 -4.11 -12.83
C THR A 109 12.57 -4.87 -13.90
N SER A 110 13.26 -5.58 -14.79
CA SER A 110 12.60 -6.48 -15.76
C SER A 110 12.10 -7.77 -15.13
N LYS A 111 12.62 -8.12 -13.94
CA LYS A 111 12.34 -9.39 -13.24
C LYS A 111 11.89 -9.20 -11.81
N GLN A 112 12.06 -8.01 -11.27
CA GLN A 112 11.70 -7.71 -9.88
C GLN A 112 10.89 -6.42 -9.81
N ARG A 113 10.10 -6.32 -8.77
CA ARG A 113 9.40 -5.11 -8.37
C ARG A 113 9.36 -5.01 -6.84
N PHE A 114 9.08 -3.84 -6.32
CA PHE A 114 8.65 -3.73 -4.93
C PHE A 114 7.31 -4.45 -4.74
N ASN A 115 7.09 -4.93 -3.51
CA ASN A 115 5.87 -5.61 -3.11
C ASN A 115 5.29 -4.91 -1.89
N ASP A 116 5.37 -5.51 -0.71
CA ASP A 116 4.85 -4.91 0.51
C ASP A 116 5.89 -4.00 1.18
N GLY A 117 5.40 -3.07 2.00
CA GLY A 117 6.24 -2.18 2.78
C GLY A 117 5.44 -1.35 3.76
N LYS A 118 6.14 -0.75 4.71
CA LYS A 118 5.53 0.01 5.80
C LYS A 118 6.52 0.99 6.43
N CYS A 119 6.01 2.08 6.99
CA CYS A 119 6.80 2.91 7.89
C CYS A 119 6.87 2.30 9.29
N ASP A 120 8.03 2.41 9.92
CA ASP A 120 8.18 2.11 11.34
C ASP A 120 7.87 3.33 12.23
N ALA A 121 7.96 3.12 13.54
CA ALA A 121 7.69 4.16 14.53
C ALA A 121 8.69 5.33 14.48
N GLN A 122 9.84 5.17 13.85
CA GLN A 122 10.86 6.20 13.65
C GLN A 122 10.68 6.94 12.31
N GLY A 123 9.65 6.59 11.53
CA GLY A 123 9.37 7.22 10.23
C GLY A 123 10.26 6.72 9.08
N ARG A 124 10.96 5.58 9.25
CA ARG A 124 11.71 4.95 8.17
C ARG A 124 10.77 4.12 7.31
N PHE A 125 10.88 4.25 6.00
CA PHE A 125 10.08 3.50 5.05
C PHE A 125 10.81 2.21 4.66
N TRP A 126 10.21 1.08 4.97
CA TRP A 126 10.67 -0.26 4.63
C TRP A 126 9.90 -0.79 3.43
N ALA A 127 10.58 -1.33 2.44
CA ALA A 127 9.95 -1.89 1.26
C ALA A 127 10.64 -3.19 0.84
N GLY A 128 9.86 -4.24 0.72
CA GLY A 128 10.32 -5.54 0.25
C GLY A 128 10.24 -5.67 -1.27
N SER A 129 11.05 -6.52 -1.87
CA SER A 129 10.99 -6.84 -3.29
C SER A 129 10.51 -8.25 -3.55
N LEU A 130 9.89 -8.44 -4.72
CA LEU A 130 9.44 -9.74 -5.23
C LEU A 130 10.17 -10.03 -6.55
N TYR A 131 10.80 -11.20 -6.63
CA TYR A 131 11.31 -11.75 -7.88
C TYR A 131 10.18 -12.51 -8.59
N GLU A 132 9.71 -11.96 -9.69
CA GLU A 132 8.48 -12.41 -10.37
C GLU A 132 8.55 -13.81 -10.99
N PRO A 133 9.69 -14.27 -11.56
CA PRO A 133 9.79 -15.64 -12.09
C PRO A 133 9.67 -16.73 -11.02
N LYS A 134 10.00 -16.44 -9.75
CA LYS A 134 9.88 -17.35 -8.59
C LYS A 134 10.69 -18.63 -8.67
N ASP A 135 11.62 -18.76 -9.62
CA ASP A 135 12.54 -19.89 -9.76
C ASP A 135 13.78 -19.75 -8.88
N ARG A 136 13.97 -18.58 -8.23
CA ARG A 136 15.06 -18.25 -7.32
C ARG A 136 14.56 -17.41 -6.14
N LYS A 137 15.30 -17.45 -5.05
CA LYS A 137 15.03 -16.62 -3.86
C LYS A 137 15.86 -15.33 -3.95
N LEU A 138 15.35 -14.31 -4.61
CA LEU A 138 16.03 -13.03 -4.83
C LEU A 138 15.30 -11.83 -4.22
N GLY A 139 14.18 -12.06 -3.54
CA GLY A 139 13.47 -11.01 -2.80
C GLY A 139 14.30 -10.55 -1.60
N VAL A 140 14.33 -9.24 -1.36
CA VAL A 140 15.05 -8.59 -0.24
C VAL A 140 14.18 -7.52 0.39
N LEU A 141 14.51 -7.16 1.63
CA LEU A 141 13.93 -6.06 2.38
C LEU A 141 15.01 -4.99 2.59
#